data_60c32687ef60f762b4c3bce673cc96e4
#
_entry.id   60c32687ef60f762b4c3bce673cc96e4
#
_cell.length_a   1.000
_cell.length_b   1.000
_cell.length_c   1.000
_cell.angle_alpha   90.00
_cell.angle_beta   90.00
_cell.angle_gamma   90.00
#
_symmetry.space_group_name_H-M   'P 1'
#
loop_
_entity.id
_entity.type
_entity.pdbx_description
1 polymer ?
#
loop_
_entity_poly.entity_id
_entity_poly.type
_entity_poly.pdbx_seq_one_letter_code
_entity_poly.pdbx_strand_id
1 'polypeptide(L)'
;MNVEVLNVEVLMWPADAQRLAELRDTRIPRLLVVADGDGELPVPTDCLEDWVTTDAPEWEIDARRRALTRRADHHAVRPLLDEDGLLHHRDAWVSLSPVEQSLASMMLNRFGAVVTRDMLADGAWPTGVPTRNALDVHVLRLRRRIAPLGLEIRTVRSRGYLMQREVVLQAQGQVRL
;
A
#
# COMPACT_ATOMS: atom_id res chain seq x y z
N MET A 1 18.90 -2.26 6.15
CA MET A 1 17.45 -2.26 5.95
C MET A 1 17.22 -2.20 4.44
N ASN A 2 16.97 -3.37 3.83
CA ASN A 2 16.74 -3.45 2.39
C ASN A 2 15.32 -2.94 2.11
N VAL A 3 15.23 -1.78 1.49
CA VAL A 3 14.03 -1.40 0.75
C VAL A 3 14.00 -2.34 -0.44
N GLU A 4 13.12 -3.34 -0.44
CA GLU A 4 12.80 -4.07 -1.66
C GLU A 4 12.26 -3.04 -2.66
N VAL A 5 13.13 -2.66 -3.59
CA VAL A 5 12.71 -1.95 -4.79
C VAL A 5 11.79 -2.93 -5.51
N LEU A 6 10.49 -2.72 -5.48
CA LEU A 6 9.53 -3.48 -6.27
C LEU A 6 10.04 -3.46 -7.71
N ASN A 7 10.59 -4.59 -8.13
CA ASN A 7 11.24 -4.71 -9.42
C ASN A 7 10.13 -4.68 -10.48
N VAL A 8 10.11 -3.64 -11.32
CA VAL A 8 9.21 -3.59 -12.48
C VAL A 8 9.75 -4.56 -13.51
N GLU A 9 9.03 -5.63 -13.77
CA GLU A 9 9.38 -6.58 -14.84
C GLU A 9 9.24 -5.89 -16.19
N VAL A 10 10.23 -6.10 -17.07
CA VAL A 10 10.24 -5.58 -18.44
C VAL A 10 10.06 -6.74 -19.41
N LEU A 11 9.04 -6.68 -20.25
CA LEU A 11 8.62 -7.75 -21.15
C LEU A 11 8.57 -7.26 -22.58
N MET A 12 8.96 -8.11 -23.52
CA MET A 12 8.80 -7.86 -24.95
C MET A 12 7.41 -8.30 -25.43
N TRP A 13 6.63 -7.36 -25.95
CA TRP A 13 5.32 -7.66 -26.53
C TRP A 13 5.38 -7.83 -28.04
N PRO A 14 4.73 -8.88 -28.62
CA PRO A 14 3.93 -9.94 -27.96
C PRO A 14 4.72 -11.20 -27.55
N ALA A 15 6.05 -11.19 -27.69
CA ALA A 15 6.90 -12.39 -27.47
C ALA A 15 6.72 -13.02 -26.07
N ASP A 16 6.59 -12.19 -25.03
CA ASP A 16 6.48 -12.64 -23.63
C ASP A 16 5.01 -12.72 -23.16
N ALA A 17 4.05 -12.94 -24.04
CA ALA A 17 2.62 -12.95 -23.69
C ALA A 17 2.27 -13.98 -22.60
N GLN A 18 2.92 -15.14 -22.57
CA GLN A 18 2.71 -16.16 -21.54
C GLN A 18 3.20 -15.65 -20.17
N ARG A 19 4.39 -15.08 -20.12
CA ARG A 19 4.96 -14.50 -18.91
C ARG A 19 4.11 -13.33 -18.40
N LEU A 20 3.58 -12.52 -19.32
CA LEU A 20 2.64 -11.45 -18.98
C LEU A 20 1.40 -11.97 -18.25
N ALA A 21 0.81 -13.08 -18.70
CA ALA A 21 -0.35 -13.68 -18.04
C ALA A 21 -0.03 -14.10 -16.59
N GLU A 22 1.12 -14.76 -16.36
CA GLU A 22 1.57 -15.13 -15.01
C GLU A 22 1.75 -13.91 -14.10
N LEU A 23 2.33 -12.83 -14.61
CA LEU A 23 2.57 -11.61 -13.82
C LEU A 23 1.27 -10.87 -13.48
N ARG A 24 0.24 -10.97 -14.33
CA ARG A 24 -1.10 -10.42 -14.04
C ARG A 24 -1.72 -11.07 -12.82
N ASP A 25 -1.58 -12.38 -12.67
CA ASP A 25 -2.11 -13.13 -11.53
C ASP A 25 -1.36 -12.80 -10.22
N THR A 26 -0.06 -12.56 -10.31
CA THR A 26 0.80 -12.27 -9.13
C THR A 26 0.84 -10.80 -8.74
N ARG A 27 0.19 -9.91 -9.49
CA ARG A 27 0.17 -8.45 -9.28
C ARG A 27 1.56 -7.79 -9.27
N ILE A 28 2.51 -8.35 -10.02
CA ILE A 28 3.83 -7.74 -10.20
C ILE A 28 3.72 -6.58 -11.21
N PRO A 29 4.28 -5.39 -10.91
CA PRO A 29 4.29 -4.29 -11.86
C PRO A 29 5.15 -4.63 -13.08
N ARG A 30 4.65 -4.30 -14.26
CA ARG A 30 5.27 -4.69 -15.53
C ARG A 30 5.19 -3.60 -16.58
N LEU A 31 6.26 -3.46 -17.33
CA LEU A 31 6.38 -2.54 -18.47
C LEU A 31 6.58 -3.35 -19.73
N LEU A 32 5.68 -3.19 -20.68
CA LEU A 32 5.75 -3.86 -21.97
C LEU A 32 6.55 -3.00 -22.95
N VAL A 33 7.49 -3.62 -23.65
CA VAL A 33 8.23 -2.99 -24.75
C VAL A 33 7.66 -3.51 -26.05
N VAL A 34 7.08 -2.61 -26.83
CA VAL A 34 6.39 -2.93 -28.08
C VAL A 34 7.30 -2.62 -29.26
N ALA A 35 7.53 -3.60 -30.11
CA ALA A 35 8.29 -3.37 -31.33
C ALA A 35 7.51 -2.45 -32.30
N ASP A 36 8.24 -1.58 -33.01
CA ASP A 36 7.65 -0.78 -34.09
C ASP A 36 7.14 -1.69 -35.23
N GLY A 37 5.88 -1.57 -35.57
CA GLY A 37 5.25 -2.35 -36.62
C GLY A 37 3.73 -2.37 -36.49
N ASP A 38 3.07 -2.95 -37.51
CA ASP A 38 1.61 -3.03 -37.63
C ASP A 38 0.95 -4.01 -36.64
N GLY A 39 1.58 -4.22 -35.47
CA GLY A 39 1.07 -5.10 -34.41
C GLY A 39 -0.01 -4.45 -33.55
N GLU A 40 -0.89 -5.27 -33.00
CA GLU A 40 -1.89 -4.83 -32.04
C GLU A 40 -1.19 -4.31 -30.76
N LEU A 41 -1.46 -3.05 -30.41
CA LEU A 41 -0.91 -2.44 -29.19
C LEU A 41 -1.50 -3.12 -27.95
N PRO A 42 -0.68 -3.41 -26.94
CA PRO A 42 -1.20 -3.99 -25.71
C PRO A 42 -2.14 -3.02 -25.01
N VAL A 43 -3.32 -3.53 -24.61
CA VAL A 43 -4.25 -2.79 -23.77
C VAL A 43 -3.94 -3.15 -22.32
N PRO A 44 -3.47 -2.19 -21.49
CA PRO A 44 -3.26 -2.45 -20.07
C PRO A 44 -4.53 -2.97 -19.40
N THR A 45 -4.44 -4.11 -18.73
CA THR A 45 -5.59 -4.74 -18.06
C THR A 45 -5.77 -4.26 -16.64
N ASP A 46 -4.72 -3.69 -16.05
CA ASP A 46 -4.74 -3.13 -14.70
C ASP A 46 -3.75 -1.95 -14.57
N CYS A 47 -3.75 -1.30 -13.41
CA CYS A 47 -2.90 -0.14 -13.13
C CYS A 47 -1.41 -0.47 -12.88
N LEU A 48 -1.04 -1.76 -12.82
CA LEU A 48 0.33 -2.24 -12.68
C LEU A 48 0.97 -2.58 -14.03
N GLU A 49 0.27 -2.30 -15.13
CA GLU A 49 0.73 -2.51 -16.50
C GLU A 49 0.83 -1.18 -17.23
N ASP A 50 1.92 -1.02 -17.99
CA ASP A 50 2.13 0.11 -18.89
C ASP A 50 2.97 -0.36 -20.07
N TRP A 51 3.11 0.44 -21.11
CA TRP A 51 3.91 0.08 -22.27
C TRP A 51 4.67 1.26 -22.84
N VAL A 52 5.75 0.95 -23.57
CA VAL A 52 6.58 1.87 -24.36
C VAL A 52 6.92 1.22 -25.69
N THR A 53 7.31 2.01 -26.66
CA THR A 53 7.89 1.52 -27.91
C THR A 53 9.39 1.22 -27.75
N THR A 54 9.96 0.42 -28.65
CA THR A 54 11.40 0.07 -28.63
C THR A 54 12.32 1.26 -28.83
N ASP A 55 11.85 2.32 -29.47
CA ASP A 55 12.56 3.57 -29.69
C ASP A 55 12.37 4.60 -28.58
N ALA A 56 11.61 4.26 -27.53
CA ALA A 56 11.39 5.17 -26.41
C ALA A 56 12.72 5.57 -25.75
N PRO A 57 12.94 6.85 -25.50
CA PRO A 57 14.15 7.30 -24.84
C PRO A 57 14.22 6.84 -23.38
N GLU A 58 15.43 6.64 -22.86
CA GLU A 58 15.67 6.08 -21.52
C GLU A 58 14.92 6.86 -20.41
N TRP A 59 14.83 8.19 -20.51
CA TRP A 59 14.10 8.99 -19.56
C TRP A 59 12.59 8.68 -19.49
N GLU A 60 11.98 8.28 -20.63
CA GLU A 60 10.57 7.88 -20.69
C GLU A 60 10.38 6.51 -20.01
N ILE A 61 11.23 5.54 -20.35
CA ILE A 61 11.24 4.21 -19.73
C ILE A 61 11.35 4.36 -18.20
N ASP A 62 12.28 5.15 -17.73
CA ASP A 62 12.49 5.43 -16.32
C ASP A 62 11.31 6.14 -15.65
N ALA A 63 10.67 7.08 -16.36
CA ALA A 63 9.49 7.77 -15.85
C ALA A 63 8.31 6.81 -15.65
N ARG A 64 8.08 5.91 -16.60
CA ARG A 64 7.03 4.88 -16.54
C ARG A 64 7.32 3.84 -15.47
N ARG A 65 8.57 3.36 -15.36
CA ARG A 65 8.97 2.45 -14.27
C ARG A 65 8.71 3.07 -12.89
N ARG A 66 9.10 4.32 -12.70
CA ARG A 66 8.80 5.05 -11.44
C ARG A 66 7.32 5.23 -11.19
N ALA A 67 6.53 5.44 -12.23
CA ALA A 67 5.08 5.54 -12.11
C ALA A 67 4.44 4.19 -11.75
N LEU A 68 4.90 3.10 -12.36
CA LEU A 68 4.49 1.73 -12.02
C LEU A 68 4.85 1.35 -10.59
N THR A 69 6.09 1.64 -10.16
CA THR A 69 6.51 1.42 -8.77
C THR A 69 5.61 2.17 -7.78
N ARG A 70 5.30 3.45 -8.04
CA ARG A 70 4.38 4.21 -7.18
C ARG A 70 2.97 3.63 -7.17
N ARG A 71 2.45 3.17 -8.32
CA ARG A 71 1.15 2.49 -8.40
C ARG A 71 1.17 1.17 -7.64
N ALA A 72 2.23 0.38 -7.79
CA ALA A 72 2.41 -0.86 -7.03
C ALA A 72 2.49 -0.62 -5.52
N ASP A 73 3.18 0.42 -5.09
CA ASP A 73 3.19 0.85 -3.68
C ASP A 73 1.78 1.24 -3.17
N HIS A 74 0.94 1.80 -4.02
CA HIS A 74 -0.46 2.06 -3.67
C HIS A 74 -1.32 0.78 -3.64
N HIS A 75 -0.98 -0.22 -4.45
CA HIS A 75 -1.68 -1.51 -4.52
C HIS A 75 -1.05 -2.60 -3.66
N ALA A 76 0.13 -2.35 -3.08
CA ALA A 76 0.77 -3.29 -2.18
C ALA A 76 -0.17 -3.65 -1.02
N VAL A 77 -0.33 -4.92 -0.85
CA VAL A 77 -1.16 -5.67 0.07
C VAL A 77 -1.79 -4.82 1.18
N ARG A 78 -3.13 -4.70 1.17
CA ARG A 78 -3.85 -4.15 2.32
C ARG A 78 -3.50 -4.99 3.54
N PRO A 79 -3.21 -4.35 4.69
CA PRO A 79 -3.02 -5.12 5.91
C PRO A 79 -4.27 -5.98 6.19
N LEU A 80 -4.05 -7.20 6.63
CA LEU A 80 -5.10 -8.17 6.94
C LEU A 80 -5.07 -8.48 8.43
N LEU A 81 -6.19 -8.36 9.10
CA LEU A 81 -6.40 -8.86 10.46
C LEU A 81 -7.10 -10.21 10.35
N ASP A 82 -6.47 -11.27 10.87
CA ASP A 82 -7.06 -12.61 10.89
C ASP A 82 -7.94 -12.85 12.14
N GLU A 83 -8.54 -14.04 12.20
CA GLU A 83 -9.43 -14.46 13.30
C GLU A 83 -8.69 -14.66 14.62
N ASP A 84 -7.37 -14.93 14.58
CA ASP A 84 -6.52 -15.09 15.75
C ASP A 84 -6.01 -13.75 16.30
N GLY A 85 -6.36 -12.64 15.65
CA GLY A 85 -5.97 -11.29 16.06
C GLY A 85 -4.54 -10.92 15.66
N LEU A 86 -4.01 -11.58 14.64
CA LEU A 86 -2.74 -11.22 14.04
C LEU A 86 -2.98 -10.23 12.89
N LEU A 87 -2.34 -9.08 12.97
CA LEU A 87 -2.33 -8.10 11.90
C LEU A 87 -1.12 -8.36 10.99
N HIS A 88 -1.40 -8.78 9.77
CA HIS A 88 -0.42 -9.07 8.73
C HIS A 88 -0.28 -7.87 7.79
N HIS A 89 0.94 -7.55 7.42
CA HIS A 89 1.24 -6.62 6.35
C HIS A 89 2.58 -7.00 5.71
N ARG A 90 2.56 -7.30 4.41
CA ARG A 90 3.70 -7.90 3.69
C ARG A 90 4.12 -9.22 4.37
N ASP A 91 5.42 -9.41 4.60
CA ASP A 91 5.98 -10.64 5.21
C ASP A 91 6.06 -10.56 6.75
N ALA A 92 5.45 -9.54 7.37
CA ALA A 92 5.49 -9.32 8.80
C ALA A 92 4.09 -9.33 9.43
N TRP A 93 4.04 -9.69 10.71
CA TRP A 93 2.81 -9.68 11.48
C TRP A 93 3.05 -9.25 12.93
N VAL A 94 1.99 -8.78 13.58
CA VAL A 94 1.98 -8.46 15.01
C VAL A 94 0.68 -8.95 15.65
N SER A 95 0.76 -9.42 16.88
CA SER A 95 -0.42 -9.80 17.67
C SER A 95 -1.05 -8.55 18.30
N LEU A 96 -2.39 -8.47 18.25
CA LEU A 96 -3.18 -7.38 18.82
C LEU A 96 -4.02 -7.87 19.99
N SER A 97 -4.16 -7.03 21.03
CA SER A 97 -5.13 -7.27 22.10
C SER A 97 -6.57 -7.07 21.59
N PRO A 98 -7.62 -7.62 22.25
CA PRO A 98 -9.00 -7.53 21.76
C PRO A 98 -9.47 -6.12 21.43
N VAL A 99 -9.14 -5.13 22.23
CA VAL A 99 -9.47 -3.71 21.95
C VAL A 99 -8.69 -3.18 20.74
N GLU A 100 -7.41 -3.53 20.63
CA GLU A 100 -6.59 -3.15 19.48
C GLU A 100 -7.10 -3.82 18.18
N GLN A 101 -7.58 -5.07 18.25
CA GLN A 101 -8.21 -5.77 17.12
C GLN A 101 -9.46 -5.03 16.64
N SER A 102 -10.35 -4.65 17.56
CA SER A 102 -11.56 -3.89 17.21
C SER A 102 -11.21 -2.55 16.55
N LEU A 103 -10.26 -1.80 17.11
CA LEU A 103 -9.80 -0.54 16.54
C LEU A 103 -9.14 -0.73 15.16
N ALA A 104 -8.27 -1.73 15.03
CA ALA A 104 -7.60 -2.05 13.78
C ALA A 104 -8.60 -2.47 12.69
N SER A 105 -9.56 -3.35 13.00
CA SER A 105 -10.60 -3.79 12.07
C SER A 105 -11.38 -2.61 11.48
N MET A 106 -11.84 -1.69 12.32
CA MET A 106 -12.57 -0.50 11.85
C MET A 106 -11.72 0.41 10.97
N MET A 107 -10.43 0.60 11.33
CA MET A 107 -9.50 1.40 10.53
C MET A 107 -9.14 0.70 9.22
N LEU A 108 -9.02 -0.64 9.21
CA LEU A 108 -8.74 -1.43 8.00
C LEU A 108 -9.91 -1.40 7.01
N ASN A 109 -11.16 -1.48 7.52
CA ASN A 109 -12.34 -1.35 6.68
C ASN A 109 -12.40 0.00 5.95
N ARG A 110 -11.74 1.01 6.50
CA ARG A 110 -11.61 2.37 5.94
C ARG A 110 -10.14 2.77 5.75
N PHE A 111 -9.32 1.82 5.35
CA PHE A 111 -7.88 2.06 5.17
C PHE A 111 -7.64 3.23 4.19
N GLY A 112 -6.81 4.19 4.60
CA GLY A 112 -6.57 5.41 3.85
C GLY A 112 -7.65 6.50 4.03
N ALA A 113 -8.69 6.24 4.84
CA ALA A 113 -9.75 7.22 5.12
C ALA A 113 -9.88 7.49 6.63
N VAL A 114 -10.51 8.61 6.97
CA VAL A 114 -10.71 9.00 8.38
C VAL A 114 -11.84 8.19 8.99
N VAL A 115 -11.58 7.63 10.19
CA VAL A 115 -12.58 7.03 11.08
C VAL A 115 -12.79 7.97 12.26
N THR A 116 -14.05 8.29 12.58
CA THR A 116 -14.36 9.23 13.66
C THR A 116 -14.07 8.62 15.04
N ARG A 117 -13.88 9.48 16.02
CA ARG A 117 -13.65 9.03 17.42
C ARG A 117 -14.85 8.23 17.96
N ASP A 118 -16.06 8.69 17.66
CA ASP A 118 -17.29 8.04 18.11
C ASP A 118 -17.42 6.64 17.51
N MET A 119 -17.21 6.48 16.18
CA MET A 119 -17.21 5.16 15.56
C MET A 119 -16.19 4.21 16.19
N LEU A 120 -14.98 4.69 16.49
CA LEU A 120 -13.95 3.88 17.12
C LEU A 120 -14.30 3.52 18.57
N ALA A 121 -14.89 4.45 19.31
CA ALA A 121 -15.33 4.21 20.68
C ALA A 121 -16.48 3.20 20.73
N ASP A 122 -17.50 3.38 19.92
CA ASP A 122 -18.68 2.48 19.85
C ASP A 122 -18.28 1.06 19.45
N GLY A 123 -17.38 0.91 18.48
CA GLY A 123 -16.95 -0.39 18.03
C GLY A 123 -15.97 -1.09 18.97
N ALA A 124 -15.13 -0.36 19.69
CA ALA A 124 -14.17 -0.95 20.62
C ALA A 124 -14.78 -1.26 22.01
N TRP A 125 -15.86 -0.57 22.39
CA TRP A 125 -16.57 -0.75 23.66
C TRP A 125 -18.09 -0.81 23.48
N PRO A 126 -18.63 -1.85 22.82
CA PRO A 126 -20.06 -1.92 22.47
C PRO A 126 -21.00 -1.98 23.68
N THR A 127 -20.49 -2.37 24.85
CA THR A 127 -21.27 -2.50 26.08
C THR A 127 -20.88 -1.51 27.18
N GLY A 128 -19.97 -0.59 26.91
CA GLY A 128 -19.45 0.32 27.92
C GLY A 128 -19.11 1.70 27.37
N VAL A 129 -19.17 2.70 28.23
CA VAL A 129 -18.66 4.04 27.93
C VAL A 129 -17.17 4.09 28.32
N PRO A 130 -16.25 4.20 27.37
CA PRO A 130 -14.84 4.30 27.69
C PRO A 130 -14.58 5.60 28.47
N THR A 131 -13.59 5.59 29.36
CA THR A 131 -13.12 6.84 29.97
C THR A 131 -12.64 7.78 28.86
N ARG A 132 -12.76 9.09 29.10
CA ARG A 132 -12.47 10.14 28.12
C ARG A 132 -11.15 9.97 27.36
N ASN A 133 -10.15 9.36 27.99
CA ASN A 133 -8.81 9.17 27.43
C ASN A 133 -8.52 7.72 26.99
N ALA A 134 -9.44 6.77 27.23
CA ALA A 134 -9.19 5.35 26.95
C ALA A 134 -8.87 5.12 25.46
N LEU A 135 -9.65 5.74 24.57
CA LEU A 135 -9.43 5.64 23.13
C LEU A 135 -8.01 6.11 22.73
N ASP A 136 -7.58 7.26 23.24
CA ASP A 136 -6.26 7.83 22.91
C ASP A 136 -5.11 6.93 23.37
N VAL A 137 -5.26 6.32 24.56
CA VAL A 137 -4.27 5.37 25.11
C VAL A 137 -4.19 4.12 24.22
N HIS A 138 -5.33 3.55 23.83
CA HIS A 138 -5.35 2.36 22.98
C HIS A 138 -4.86 2.67 21.55
N VAL A 139 -5.22 3.80 20.98
CA VAL A 139 -4.68 4.25 19.70
C VAL A 139 -3.16 4.46 19.79
N LEU A 140 -2.63 5.02 20.88
CA LEU A 140 -1.19 5.17 21.06
C LEU A 140 -0.48 3.80 21.15
N ARG A 141 -1.06 2.83 21.85
CA ARG A 141 -0.52 1.47 21.94
C ARG A 141 -0.54 0.79 20.57
N LEU A 142 -1.67 0.83 19.88
CA LEU A 142 -1.82 0.28 18.55
C LEU A 142 -0.82 0.91 17.57
N ARG A 143 -0.65 2.24 17.58
CA ARG A 143 0.33 2.95 16.75
C ARG A 143 1.75 2.39 16.92
N ARG A 144 2.18 2.19 18.16
CA ARG A 144 3.50 1.62 18.45
C ARG A 144 3.63 0.17 17.98
N ARG A 145 2.56 -0.60 18.11
CA ARG A 145 2.55 -2.02 17.75
C ARG A 145 2.60 -2.26 16.25
N ILE A 146 1.92 -1.41 15.46
CA ILE A 146 1.87 -1.56 14.00
C ILE A 146 3.03 -0.87 13.26
N ALA A 147 3.79 0.00 13.93
CA ALA A 147 4.92 0.70 13.31
C ALA A 147 5.94 -0.25 12.65
N PRO A 148 6.32 -1.42 13.24
CA PRO A 148 7.21 -2.37 12.58
C PRO A 148 6.67 -2.94 11.27
N LEU A 149 5.36 -2.88 11.05
CA LEU A 149 4.71 -3.28 9.80
C LEU A 149 4.77 -2.21 8.70
N GLY A 150 5.39 -1.05 8.96
CA GLY A 150 5.34 0.09 8.04
C GLY A 150 3.94 0.71 7.93
N LEU A 151 3.15 0.60 9.01
CA LEU A 151 1.83 1.20 9.14
C LEU A 151 1.87 2.35 10.15
N GLU A 152 1.14 3.41 9.87
CA GLU A 152 0.98 4.53 10.78
C GLU A 152 -0.49 4.89 11.02
N ILE A 153 -0.78 5.40 12.22
CA ILE A 153 -2.07 6.01 12.53
C ILE A 153 -1.83 7.50 12.72
N ARG A 154 -2.44 8.33 11.89
CA ARG A 154 -2.38 9.78 11.99
C ARG A 154 -3.61 10.34 12.68
N THR A 155 -3.42 11.36 13.49
CA THR A 155 -4.53 12.12 14.08
C THR A 155 -4.98 13.19 13.09
N VAL A 156 -6.26 13.17 12.73
CA VAL A 156 -6.88 14.22 11.93
C VAL A 156 -7.68 15.10 12.86
N ARG A 157 -7.18 16.33 13.12
CA ARG A 157 -7.76 17.25 14.12
C ARG A 157 -9.27 17.40 13.92
N SER A 158 -10.02 17.33 15.01
CA SER A 158 -11.48 17.46 15.07
C SER A 158 -12.27 16.45 14.24
N ARG A 159 -11.61 15.43 13.63
CA ARG A 159 -12.27 14.43 12.79
C ARG A 159 -12.09 13.00 13.29
N GLY A 160 -10.90 12.62 13.77
CA GLY A 160 -10.63 11.25 14.22
C GLY A 160 -9.24 10.77 13.87
N TYR A 161 -9.14 9.54 13.42
CA TYR A 161 -7.87 8.87 13.11
C TYR A 161 -7.92 8.27 11.70
N LEU A 162 -6.75 8.18 11.09
CA LEU A 162 -6.53 7.63 9.76
C LEU A 162 -5.41 6.60 9.86
N MET A 163 -5.68 5.36 9.49
CA MET A 163 -4.63 4.34 9.31
C MET A 163 -4.19 4.30 7.85
N GLN A 164 -2.90 4.41 7.64
CA GLN A 164 -2.30 4.36 6.31
C GLN A 164 -0.93 3.69 6.38
N ARG A 165 -0.29 3.48 5.24
CA ARG A 165 1.12 3.10 5.19
C ARG A 165 1.99 4.27 5.62
N GLU A 166 3.08 3.97 6.30
CA GLU A 166 4.10 4.96 6.63
C GLU A 166 4.70 5.50 5.32
N VAL A 167 4.58 6.81 5.12
CA VAL A 167 5.21 7.48 3.98
C VAL A 167 6.63 7.83 4.39
N VAL A 168 7.60 7.04 3.97
CA VAL A 168 9.01 7.40 4.08
C VAL A 168 9.26 8.52 3.06
N LEU A 169 9.22 9.77 3.52
CA LEU A 169 9.70 10.92 2.73
C LEU A 169 11.20 10.74 2.56
N GLN A 170 11.62 10.26 1.39
CA GLN A 170 13.03 10.37 1.01
C GLN A 170 13.33 11.87 0.92
N ALA A 171 14.18 12.34 1.84
CA ALA A 171 14.74 13.67 1.76
C ALA A 171 15.43 13.81 0.39
N GLN A 172 14.81 14.59 -0.49
CA GLN A 172 15.46 14.98 -1.74
C GLN A 172 16.72 15.75 -1.36
N GLY A 173 17.88 15.14 -1.65
CA GLY A 173 19.15 15.80 -1.53
C GLY A 173 19.11 17.10 -2.33
N GLN A 174 19.33 18.22 -1.65
CA GLN A 174 19.54 19.51 -2.27
C GLN A 174 20.72 19.38 -3.24
N VAL A 175 20.42 19.36 -4.53
CA VAL A 175 21.41 19.69 -5.54
C VAL A 175 21.68 21.20 -5.39
N ARG A 176 22.77 21.55 -4.75
CA ARG A 176 23.34 22.89 -4.85
C ARG A 176 23.92 23.03 -6.26
N LEU A 177 23.41 23.98 -7.02
CA LEU A 177 24.06 24.57 -8.19
C LEU A 177 25.31 25.34 -7.78
#